data_7ed6d6760b03c1702f3f6c075f5a29d2
#
_entry.id   7ed6d6760b03c1702f3f6c075f5a29d2
#
_cell.length_a   1.000
_cell.length_b   1.000
_cell.length_c   1.000
_cell.angle_alpha   90.00
_cell.angle_beta   90.00
_cell.angle_gamma   90.00
#
_symmetry.space_group_name_H-M   'P 1'
#
loop_
_entity.id
_entity.type
_entity.pdbx_description
1 polymer ?
#
loop_
_entity_poly.entity_id
_entity_poly.type
_entity_poly.pdbx_seq_one_letter_code
_entity_poly.pdbx_strand_id
1 'polypeptide(L)'
;MSRFVAITGATGFLGRYIVRAFAGSGWRVRILARQPIDHPQLAGLQLEVVLGDLSNRQALNALVDGADVIVHAAGLIKARTPAAFEAVNVRGTANLAGAIEERGVIGRVLLVSSMAAREPELSTYARTKRAAEQLLMAVLNRRCQLTIVRPCAIYGPWDRETLTIFRALQYHIFLRPRIAHGRIAVIHAADAAAAIAILCEQSSCHSLFELTDERTQGYSWDEIVGTAETAMNSKALVIPLPGPVVRAAAAVSLAAAKLLRRTPMFTPEKAREILHADWGSKAESQPPRSLWRPEIGLAQGFCDTVSWYRDRHWLAAR
;
A
#
# COMPACT_ATOMS: atom_id res chain seq x y z
N MET A 1 -22.87 -10.12 19.27
CA MET A 1 -21.61 -10.83 18.97
C MET A 1 -20.61 -9.82 18.49
N SER A 2 -19.32 -9.89 18.91
CA SER A 2 -18.29 -8.99 18.38
C SER A 2 -18.01 -9.33 16.92
N ARG A 3 -17.94 -8.30 16.04
CA ARG A 3 -17.60 -8.48 14.63
C ARG A 3 -16.19 -9.06 14.49
N PHE A 4 -16.00 -9.91 13.49
CA PHE A 4 -14.76 -10.65 13.35
C PHE A 4 -14.12 -10.42 11.98
N VAL A 5 -12.86 -9.96 11.94
CA VAL A 5 -12.11 -9.71 10.72
C VAL A 5 -10.89 -10.61 10.59
N ALA A 6 -10.71 -11.19 9.42
CA ALA A 6 -9.51 -11.93 9.03
C ALA A 6 -8.64 -11.08 8.08
N ILE A 7 -7.35 -10.91 8.39
CA ILE A 7 -6.46 -10.01 7.67
C ILE A 7 -5.22 -10.74 7.15
N THR A 8 -4.97 -10.71 5.85
CA THR A 8 -3.67 -11.06 5.28
C THR A 8 -2.80 -9.83 5.11
N GLY A 9 -1.47 -10.00 5.14
CA GLY A 9 -0.55 -8.86 5.02
C GLY A 9 -0.46 -7.97 6.26
N ALA A 10 -0.98 -8.42 7.39
CA ALA A 10 -1.07 -7.72 8.66
C ALA A 10 0.28 -7.20 9.20
N THR A 11 1.38 -7.87 8.89
CA THR A 11 2.74 -7.48 9.32
C THR A 11 3.42 -6.46 8.40
N GLY A 12 2.81 -6.16 7.25
CA GLY A 12 3.27 -5.13 6.31
C GLY A 12 3.04 -3.71 6.83
N PHE A 13 3.60 -2.71 6.15
CA PHE A 13 3.48 -1.30 6.53
C PHE A 13 2.01 -0.88 6.72
N LEU A 14 1.21 -0.88 5.67
CA LEU A 14 -0.22 -0.56 5.76
C LEU A 14 -1.00 -1.57 6.61
N GLY A 15 -0.63 -2.86 6.54
CA GLY A 15 -1.33 -3.92 7.26
C GLY A 15 -1.37 -3.69 8.77
N ARG A 16 -0.29 -3.18 9.37
CA ARG A 16 -0.25 -2.86 10.80
C ARG A 16 -1.21 -1.71 11.17
N TYR A 17 -1.36 -0.71 10.31
CA TYR A 17 -2.36 0.35 10.50
C TYR A 17 -3.79 -0.22 10.38
N ILE A 18 -4.03 -1.11 9.42
CA ILE A 18 -5.33 -1.79 9.26
C ILE A 18 -5.68 -2.59 10.50
N VAL A 19 -4.75 -3.41 11.02
CA VAL A 19 -4.95 -4.18 12.26
C VAL A 19 -5.32 -3.26 13.42
N ARG A 20 -4.60 -2.15 13.59
CA ARG A 20 -4.88 -1.17 14.64
C ARG A 20 -6.24 -0.51 14.49
N ALA A 21 -6.64 -0.16 13.27
CA ALA A 21 -7.95 0.45 13.00
C ALA A 21 -9.09 -0.50 13.40
N PHE A 22 -9.03 -1.77 13.01
CA PHE A 22 -10.03 -2.76 13.40
C PHE A 22 -10.03 -3.06 14.90
N ALA A 23 -8.87 -3.26 15.51
CA ALA A 23 -8.75 -3.51 16.94
C ALA A 23 -9.27 -2.32 17.76
N GLY A 24 -8.94 -1.08 17.36
CA GLY A 24 -9.42 0.15 17.99
C GLY A 24 -10.93 0.36 17.86
N SER A 25 -11.57 -0.22 16.85
CA SER A 25 -13.02 -0.20 16.65
C SER A 25 -13.74 -1.41 17.31
N GLY A 26 -13.06 -2.18 18.15
CA GLY A 26 -13.64 -3.27 18.93
C GLY A 26 -13.90 -4.56 18.14
N TRP A 27 -13.29 -4.74 16.98
CA TRP A 27 -13.36 -5.99 16.21
C TRP A 27 -12.44 -7.05 16.84
N ARG A 28 -12.87 -8.30 16.82
CA ARG A 28 -11.94 -9.42 16.94
C ARG A 28 -11.11 -9.49 15.66
N VAL A 29 -9.79 -9.60 15.83
CA VAL A 29 -8.88 -9.57 14.68
C VAL A 29 -8.06 -10.85 14.62
N ARG A 30 -8.19 -11.58 13.51
CA ARG A 30 -7.33 -12.72 13.18
C ARG A 30 -6.42 -12.35 12.01
N ILE A 31 -5.16 -12.72 12.10
CA ILE A 31 -4.17 -12.38 11.09
C ILE A 31 -3.40 -13.60 10.60
N LEU A 32 -3.02 -13.57 9.32
CA LEU A 32 -2.05 -14.51 8.76
C LEU A 32 -0.65 -13.92 8.89
N ALA A 33 0.25 -14.66 9.52
CA ALA A 33 1.64 -14.26 9.69
C ALA A 33 2.60 -15.43 9.44
N ARG A 34 3.73 -15.17 8.79
CA ARG A 34 4.75 -16.19 8.50
C ARG A 34 5.58 -16.57 9.71
N GLN A 35 5.59 -15.72 10.72
CA GLN A 35 6.35 -15.85 11.97
C GLN A 35 5.55 -15.23 13.12
N PRO A 36 5.82 -15.58 14.38
CA PRO A 36 5.26 -14.88 15.53
C PRO A 36 5.46 -13.37 15.41
N ILE A 37 4.50 -12.61 15.94
CA ILE A 37 4.50 -11.15 15.80
C ILE A 37 5.39 -10.56 16.88
N ASP A 38 6.39 -9.82 16.45
CA ASP A 38 7.22 -8.96 17.28
C ASP A 38 7.34 -7.58 16.61
N HIS A 39 6.33 -6.74 16.83
CA HIS A 39 6.34 -5.39 16.26
C HIS A 39 5.64 -4.39 17.20
N PRO A 40 6.27 -3.24 17.54
CA PRO A 40 5.73 -2.28 18.50
C PRO A 40 4.31 -1.77 18.17
N GLN A 41 3.97 -1.64 16.89
CA GLN A 41 2.61 -1.22 16.48
C GLN A 41 1.53 -2.27 16.77
N LEU A 42 1.88 -3.53 16.97
CA LEU A 42 0.96 -4.63 17.23
C LEU A 42 1.05 -5.13 18.68
N ALA A 43 2.04 -4.66 19.43
CA ALA A 43 2.20 -5.01 20.85
C ALA A 43 0.98 -4.59 21.68
N GLY A 44 0.54 -5.46 22.58
CA GLY A 44 -0.61 -5.24 23.47
C GLY A 44 -1.99 -5.41 22.82
N LEU A 45 -2.07 -5.67 21.51
CA LEU A 45 -3.34 -5.97 20.85
C LEU A 45 -3.71 -7.44 21.06
N GLN A 46 -5.00 -7.69 21.30
CA GLN A 46 -5.56 -9.04 21.37
C GLN A 46 -5.79 -9.57 19.96
N LEU A 47 -4.82 -10.30 19.42
CA LEU A 47 -4.83 -10.83 18.05
C LEU A 47 -4.86 -12.35 18.04
N GLU A 48 -5.71 -12.94 17.21
CA GLU A 48 -5.63 -14.35 16.85
C GLU A 48 -4.61 -14.51 15.71
N VAL A 49 -3.55 -15.26 15.92
CA VAL A 49 -2.48 -15.42 14.93
C VAL A 49 -2.53 -16.80 14.31
N VAL A 50 -2.74 -16.85 13.00
CA VAL A 50 -2.59 -18.07 12.20
C VAL A 50 -1.20 -18.03 11.56
N LEU A 51 -0.36 -19.02 11.89
CA LEU A 51 0.98 -19.15 11.30
C LEU A 51 0.90 -19.83 9.95
N GLY A 52 1.45 -19.16 8.93
CA GLY A 52 1.47 -19.62 7.55
C GLY A 52 1.61 -18.47 6.56
N ASP A 53 1.49 -18.81 5.28
CA ASP A 53 1.51 -17.85 4.18
C ASP A 53 0.40 -18.15 3.17
N LEU A 54 0.35 -17.35 2.08
CA LEU A 54 -0.67 -17.50 1.05
C LEU A 54 -0.58 -18.80 0.21
N SER A 55 0.45 -19.61 0.39
CA SER A 55 0.55 -20.93 -0.23
C SER A 55 0.07 -22.07 0.68
N ASN A 56 -0.11 -21.79 1.97
CA ASN A 56 -0.55 -22.78 2.95
C ASN A 56 -2.08 -22.83 3.03
N ARG A 57 -2.68 -23.83 2.37
CA ARG A 57 -4.13 -24.04 2.31
C ARG A 57 -4.76 -24.20 3.69
N GLN A 58 -4.13 -24.95 4.58
CA GLN A 58 -4.63 -25.16 5.93
C GLN A 58 -4.68 -23.85 6.73
N ALA A 59 -3.62 -23.05 6.65
CA ALA A 59 -3.57 -21.76 7.30
C ALA A 59 -4.62 -20.78 6.73
N LEU A 60 -4.84 -20.80 5.40
CA LEU A 60 -5.88 -19.97 4.79
C LEU A 60 -7.29 -20.39 5.24
N ASN A 61 -7.56 -21.69 5.29
CA ASN A 61 -8.82 -22.21 5.79
C ASN A 61 -9.06 -21.83 7.26
N ALA A 62 -8.03 -21.95 8.12
CA ALA A 62 -8.11 -21.52 9.52
C ALA A 62 -8.27 -19.99 9.65
N LEU A 63 -7.63 -19.22 8.74
CA LEU A 63 -7.75 -17.76 8.73
C LEU A 63 -9.18 -17.30 8.49
N VAL A 64 -9.85 -17.85 7.46
CA VAL A 64 -11.16 -17.39 7.02
C VAL A 64 -12.33 -17.98 7.80
N ASP A 65 -12.07 -19.00 8.63
CA ASP A 65 -13.11 -19.71 9.36
C ASP A 65 -13.86 -18.80 10.37
N GLY A 66 -15.15 -18.65 10.16
CA GLY A 66 -16.04 -17.81 10.97
C GLY A 66 -15.82 -16.30 10.85
N ALA A 67 -15.05 -15.83 9.88
CA ALA A 67 -14.85 -14.40 9.69
C ALA A 67 -16.07 -13.74 9.03
N ASP A 68 -16.50 -12.59 9.56
CA ASP A 68 -17.52 -11.74 8.97
C ASP A 68 -16.96 -10.93 7.78
N VAL A 69 -15.68 -10.55 7.89
CA VAL A 69 -14.96 -9.74 6.91
C VAL A 69 -13.57 -10.30 6.67
N ILE A 70 -13.14 -10.31 5.43
CA ILE A 70 -11.78 -10.66 5.03
C ILE A 70 -11.11 -9.44 4.38
N VAL A 71 -9.97 -9.00 4.93
CA VAL A 71 -9.15 -7.94 4.33
C VAL A 71 -7.89 -8.58 3.73
N HIS A 72 -7.81 -8.57 2.40
CA HIS A 72 -6.65 -9.06 1.68
C HIS A 72 -5.69 -7.90 1.38
N ALA A 73 -4.76 -7.65 2.30
CA ALA A 73 -3.71 -6.63 2.15
C ALA A 73 -2.33 -7.21 1.84
N ALA A 74 -2.21 -8.54 1.79
CA ALA A 74 -0.96 -9.19 1.40
C ALA A 74 -0.63 -8.92 -0.07
N GLY A 75 0.64 -8.59 -0.33
CA GLY A 75 1.16 -8.38 -1.67
C GLY A 75 2.61 -7.92 -1.63
N LEU A 76 3.38 -8.31 -2.64
CA LEU A 76 4.73 -7.78 -2.85
C LEU A 76 4.65 -6.48 -3.64
N ILE A 77 5.35 -5.46 -3.15
CA ILE A 77 5.60 -4.20 -3.85
C ILE A 77 6.98 -4.17 -4.50
N LYS A 78 7.88 -5.07 -4.08
CA LYS A 78 9.22 -5.28 -4.62
C LYS A 78 9.54 -6.77 -4.65
N ALA A 79 10.14 -7.24 -5.73
CA ALA A 79 10.61 -8.61 -5.86
C ALA A 79 11.86 -8.67 -6.77
N ARG A 80 12.61 -9.77 -6.65
CA ARG A 80 13.80 -10.02 -7.49
C ARG A 80 13.43 -10.50 -8.89
N THR A 81 12.27 -11.13 -9.03
CA THR A 81 11.81 -11.72 -10.29
C THR A 81 10.31 -11.48 -10.51
N PRO A 82 9.85 -11.39 -11.77
CA PRO A 82 8.43 -11.34 -12.09
C PRO A 82 7.65 -12.53 -11.49
N ALA A 83 8.22 -13.73 -11.50
CA ALA A 83 7.60 -14.93 -10.95
C ALA A 83 7.29 -14.81 -9.44
N ALA A 84 8.10 -14.08 -8.67
CA ALA A 84 7.81 -13.83 -7.26
C ALA A 84 6.59 -12.93 -7.05
N PHE A 85 6.41 -11.90 -7.89
CA PHE A 85 5.18 -11.09 -7.88
C PHE A 85 3.96 -11.96 -8.21
N GLU A 86 4.05 -12.78 -9.24
CA GLU A 86 2.97 -13.67 -9.68
C GLU A 86 2.59 -14.68 -8.58
N ALA A 87 3.60 -15.27 -7.93
CA ALA A 87 3.39 -16.23 -6.85
C ALA A 87 2.61 -15.64 -5.67
N VAL A 88 2.92 -14.41 -5.28
CA VAL A 88 2.30 -13.80 -4.09
C VAL A 88 1.03 -13.03 -4.46
N ASN A 89 1.11 -12.15 -5.48
CA ASN A 89 0.00 -11.23 -5.76
C ASN A 89 -1.15 -11.90 -6.54
N VAL A 90 -0.87 -12.92 -7.35
CA VAL A 90 -1.90 -13.59 -8.16
C VAL A 90 -2.25 -14.95 -7.58
N ARG A 91 -1.28 -15.89 -7.51
CA ARG A 91 -1.57 -17.24 -6.99
C ARG A 91 -1.95 -17.21 -5.52
N GLY A 92 -1.29 -16.36 -4.70
CA GLY A 92 -1.68 -16.16 -3.31
C GLY A 92 -3.11 -15.66 -3.15
N THR A 93 -3.54 -14.72 -4.01
CA THR A 93 -4.93 -14.25 -4.06
C THR A 93 -5.88 -15.38 -4.50
N ALA A 94 -5.50 -16.18 -5.49
CA ALA A 94 -6.29 -17.34 -5.92
C ALA A 94 -6.47 -18.37 -4.81
N ASN A 95 -5.40 -18.66 -4.05
CA ASN A 95 -5.46 -19.58 -2.92
C ASN A 95 -6.41 -19.08 -1.83
N LEU A 96 -6.36 -17.78 -1.52
CA LEU A 96 -7.29 -17.17 -0.56
C LEU A 96 -8.73 -17.25 -1.07
N ALA A 97 -8.98 -16.91 -2.34
CA ALA A 97 -10.30 -17.05 -2.94
C ALA A 97 -10.84 -18.48 -2.83
N GLY A 98 -10.03 -19.48 -3.14
CA GLY A 98 -10.42 -20.87 -2.99
C GLY A 98 -10.72 -21.28 -1.54
N ALA A 99 -9.99 -20.75 -0.55
CA ALA A 99 -10.29 -20.99 0.87
C ALA A 99 -11.63 -20.35 1.28
N ILE A 100 -11.95 -19.17 0.74
CA ILE A 100 -13.23 -18.49 0.94
C ILE A 100 -14.37 -19.33 0.34
N GLU A 101 -14.21 -19.83 -0.86
CA GLU A 101 -15.22 -20.67 -1.52
C GLU A 101 -15.49 -21.99 -0.76
N GLU A 102 -14.45 -22.68 -0.32
CA GLU A 102 -14.57 -23.93 0.44
C GLU A 102 -15.28 -23.77 1.78
N ARG A 103 -15.04 -22.65 2.45
CA ARG A 103 -15.68 -22.37 3.74
C ARG A 103 -17.08 -21.80 3.63
N GLY A 104 -17.51 -21.46 2.40
CA GLY A 104 -18.81 -20.87 2.17
C GLY A 104 -18.97 -19.53 2.85
N VAL A 105 -17.90 -18.76 2.97
CA VAL A 105 -17.93 -17.42 3.56
C VAL A 105 -18.85 -16.54 2.75
N ILE A 106 -19.89 -16.07 3.39
CA ILE A 106 -20.95 -15.24 2.79
C ILE A 106 -20.76 -13.77 3.16
N GLY A 107 -19.72 -13.48 3.91
CA GLY A 107 -19.43 -12.13 4.39
C GLY A 107 -18.89 -11.23 3.29
N ARG A 108 -18.03 -10.37 3.70
CA ARG A 108 -17.44 -9.33 2.87
C ARG A 108 -15.95 -9.57 2.67
N VAL A 109 -15.48 -9.32 1.45
CA VAL A 109 -14.05 -9.33 1.12
C VAL A 109 -13.63 -7.94 0.66
N LEU A 110 -12.57 -7.41 1.25
CA LEU A 110 -11.93 -6.18 0.78
C LEU A 110 -10.52 -6.52 0.30
N LEU A 111 -10.27 -6.18 -0.97
CA LEU A 111 -8.94 -6.28 -1.57
C LEU A 111 -8.23 -4.92 -1.50
N VAL A 112 -7.06 -4.90 -0.87
CA VAL A 112 -6.14 -3.76 -0.98
C VAL A 112 -5.30 -3.92 -2.25
N SER A 113 -5.73 -3.24 -3.31
CA SER A 113 -5.02 -3.15 -4.59
C SER A 113 -4.02 -1.98 -4.56
N SER A 114 -3.90 -1.25 -5.65
CA SER A 114 -3.05 -0.06 -5.80
C SER A 114 -3.52 0.77 -6.98
N MET A 115 -3.33 2.08 -6.96
CA MET A 115 -3.49 2.92 -8.14
C MET A 115 -2.65 2.46 -9.32
N ALA A 116 -1.52 1.80 -9.08
CA ALA A 116 -0.72 1.19 -10.14
C ALA A 116 -1.52 0.21 -11.01
N ALA A 117 -2.55 -0.44 -10.47
CA ALA A 117 -3.41 -1.36 -11.24
C ALA A 117 -4.21 -0.68 -12.38
N ARG A 118 -4.26 0.67 -12.44
CA ARG A 118 -4.81 1.40 -13.58
C ARG A 118 -3.95 1.25 -14.83
N GLU A 119 -2.63 1.18 -14.62
CA GLU A 119 -1.60 1.19 -15.66
C GLU A 119 -0.80 -0.13 -15.66
N PRO A 120 -1.43 -1.28 -15.98
CA PRO A 120 -0.82 -2.59 -15.83
C PRO A 120 0.43 -2.79 -16.70
N GLU A 121 0.58 -2.01 -17.77
CA GLU A 121 1.72 -2.08 -18.70
C GLU A 121 3.01 -1.43 -18.17
N LEU A 122 2.90 -0.61 -17.12
CA LEU A 122 4.05 0.09 -16.57
C LEU A 122 5.01 -0.84 -15.84
N SER A 123 4.48 -1.86 -15.12
CA SER A 123 5.31 -2.75 -14.33
C SER A 123 4.66 -4.11 -14.06
N THR A 124 5.49 -5.10 -13.73
CA THR A 124 5.02 -6.40 -13.23
C THR A 124 4.17 -6.25 -11.96
N TYR A 125 4.52 -5.33 -11.07
CA TYR A 125 3.72 -5.00 -9.89
C TYR A 125 2.31 -4.55 -10.29
N ALA A 126 2.21 -3.56 -11.16
CA ALA A 126 0.94 -3.01 -11.64
C ALA A 126 0.06 -4.09 -12.30
N ARG A 127 0.66 -4.89 -13.19
CA ARG A 127 -0.01 -6.01 -13.87
C ARG A 127 -0.54 -7.05 -12.90
N THR A 128 0.27 -7.46 -11.90
CA THR A 128 -0.15 -8.48 -10.93
C THR A 128 -1.21 -7.97 -9.96
N LYS A 129 -1.21 -6.66 -9.61
CA LYS A 129 -2.30 -6.05 -8.84
C LYS A 129 -3.60 -6.04 -9.65
N ARG A 130 -3.55 -5.68 -10.93
CA ARG A 130 -4.71 -5.72 -11.83
C ARG A 130 -5.24 -7.15 -12.00
N ALA A 131 -4.36 -8.13 -12.18
CA ALA A 131 -4.74 -9.54 -12.32
C ALA A 131 -5.43 -10.07 -11.04
N ALA A 132 -4.96 -9.68 -9.85
CA ALA A 132 -5.60 -10.02 -8.59
C ALA A 132 -7.02 -9.44 -8.46
N GLU A 133 -7.25 -8.19 -8.90
CA GLU A 133 -8.58 -7.59 -8.96
C GLU A 133 -9.52 -8.41 -9.85
N GLN A 134 -9.09 -8.68 -11.07
CA GLN A 134 -9.87 -9.43 -12.05
C GLN A 134 -10.20 -10.84 -11.56
N LEU A 135 -9.24 -11.51 -10.92
CA LEU A 135 -9.44 -12.84 -10.35
C LEU A 135 -10.52 -12.82 -9.28
N LEU A 136 -10.45 -11.92 -8.30
CA LEU A 136 -11.46 -11.86 -7.23
C LEU A 136 -12.83 -11.46 -7.78
N MET A 137 -12.90 -10.55 -8.72
CA MET A 137 -14.16 -10.21 -9.39
C MET A 137 -14.78 -11.41 -10.10
N ALA A 138 -13.97 -12.24 -10.76
CA ALA A 138 -14.46 -13.42 -11.46
C ALA A 138 -14.93 -14.54 -10.51
N VAL A 139 -14.14 -14.78 -9.44
CA VAL A 139 -14.37 -15.90 -8.51
C VAL A 139 -15.47 -15.58 -7.50
N LEU A 140 -15.41 -14.39 -6.88
CA LEU A 140 -16.29 -14.03 -5.78
C LEU A 140 -17.57 -13.33 -6.22
N ASN A 141 -17.75 -13.08 -7.52
CA ASN A 141 -18.94 -12.46 -8.07
C ASN A 141 -20.20 -13.28 -7.70
N ARG A 142 -21.17 -12.65 -7.03
CA ARG A 142 -22.44 -13.24 -6.53
C ARG A 142 -22.35 -14.07 -5.24
N ARG A 143 -21.15 -14.33 -4.67
CA ARG A 143 -21.01 -15.16 -3.45
C ARG A 143 -20.74 -14.36 -2.20
N CYS A 144 -20.08 -13.21 -2.34
CA CYS A 144 -19.82 -12.28 -1.24
C CYS A 144 -19.79 -10.84 -1.76
N GLN A 145 -19.84 -9.87 -0.85
CA GLN A 145 -19.64 -8.48 -1.19
C GLN A 145 -18.14 -8.22 -1.38
N LEU A 146 -17.71 -7.86 -2.58
CA LEU A 146 -16.32 -7.54 -2.89
C LEU A 146 -16.14 -6.02 -2.97
N THR A 147 -15.27 -5.47 -2.13
CA THR A 147 -14.79 -4.10 -2.25
C THR A 147 -13.31 -4.12 -2.65
N ILE A 148 -12.95 -3.34 -3.64
CA ILE A 148 -11.56 -3.16 -4.07
C ILE A 148 -11.16 -1.73 -3.75
N VAL A 149 -10.06 -1.56 -3.02
CA VAL A 149 -9.47 -0.24 -2.80
C VAL A 149 -8.14 -0.13 -3.52
N ARG A 150 -7.91 0.98 -4.20
CA ARG A 150 -6.67 1.35 -4.87
C ARG A 150 -6.04 2.54 -4.16
N PRO A 151 -5.32 2.33 -3.06
CA PRO A 151 -4.57 3.44 -2.46
C PRO A 151 -3.54 3.98 -3.44
N CYS A 152 -3.34 5.30 -3.39
CA CYS A 152 -2.24 5.99 -4.06
C CYS A 152 -0.91 5.78 -3.32
N ALA A 153 0.05 6.70 -3.44
CA ALA A 153 1.30 6.62 -2.69
C ALA A 153 1.04 6.80 -1.19
N ILE A 154 1.17 5.69 -0.43
CA ILE A 154 0.92 5.68 1.01
C ILE A 154 2.19 6.09 1.74
N TYR A 155 2.08 6.99 2.71
CA TYR A 155 3.18 7.45 3.53
C TYR A 155 2.79 7.53 5.01
N GLY A 156 3.78 7.72 5.88
CA GLY A 156 3.56 7.90 7.32
C GLY A 156 4.66 7.25 8.17
N PRO A 157 4.56 7.32 9.50
CA PRO A 157 5.46 6.63 10.41
C PRO A 157 5.65 5.14 10.05
N TRP A 158 6.87 4.64 10.14
CA TRP A 158 7.28 3.27 9.73
C TRP A 158 7.39 3.03 8.22
N ASP A 159 7.13 4.02 7.36
CA ASP A 159 7.34 3.85 5.92
C ASP A 159 8.83 3.99 5.57
N ARG A 160 9.33 3.04 4.79
CA ARG A 160 10.72 3.04 4.29
C ARG A 160 10.84 3.60 2.88
N GLU A 161 9.75 3.74 2.16
CA GLU A 161 9.77 4.18 0.77
C GLU A 161 9.89 5.70 0.69
N THR A 162 9.02 6.44 1.39
CA THR A 162 9.10 7.91 1.43
C THR A 162 10.28 8.43 2.26
N LEU A 163 10.85 7.60 3.16
CA LEU A 163 12.10 7.92 3.87
C LEU A 163 13.22 8.33 2.90
N THR A 164 13.23 7.77 1.68
CA THR A 164 14.25 8.11 0.67
C THR A 164 14.19 9.57 0.24
N ILE A 165 13.00 10.18 0.21
CA ILE A 165 12.80 11.60 -0.07
C ILE A 165 13.45 12.44 1.03
N PHE A 166 13.14 12.15 2.29
CA PHE A 166 13.66 12.90 3.43
C PHE A 166 15.18 12.73 3.61
N ARG A 167 15.71 11.53 3.31
CA ARG A 167 17.18 11.31 3.28
C ARG A 167 17.85 12.14 2.20
N ALA A 168 17.30 12.24 1.01
CA ALA A 168 17.86 13.08 -0.04
C ALA A 168 17.89 14.56 0.39
N LEU A 169 16.82 15.06 1.02
CA LEU A 169 16.76 16.42 1.57
C LEU A 169 17.76 16.63 2.72
N GLN A 170 18.09 15.61 3.50
CA GLN A 170 19.11 15.67 4.53
C GLN A 170 20.52 15.92 3.95
N TYR A 171 20.77 15.43 2.73
CA TYR A 171 22.01 15.70 1.98
C TYR A 171 21.95 16.97 1.12
N HIS A 172 20.86 17.76 1.24
CA HIS A 172 20.65 19.00 0.51
C HIS A 172 20.64 18.86 -1.02
N ILE A 173 20.40 17.66 -1.56
CA ILE A 173 20.29 17.41 -3.00
C ILE A 173 19.07 16.52 -3.24
N PHE A 174 18.20 16.95 -4.17
CA PHE A 174 17.05 16.15 -4.59
C PHE A 174 17.03 15.99 -6.10
N LEU A 175 17.05 14.74 -6.57
CA LEU A 175 16.96 14.40 -7.98
C LEU A 175 15.49 14.25 -8.37
N ARG A 176 14.92 15.22 -9.05
CA ARG A 176 13.52 15.27 -9.42
C ARG A 176 13.31 14.80 -10.86
N PRO A 177 12.38 13.86 -11.14
CA PRO A 177 12.00 13.55 -12.53
C PRO A 177 11.41 14.78 -13.22
N ARG A 178 11.87 15.08 -14.45
CA ARG A 178 11.28 16.13 -15.27
C ARG A 178 10.07 15.58 -16.02
N ILE A 179 8.88 15.84 -15.47
CA ILE A 179 7.60 15.39 -16.04
C ILE A 179 6.72 16.64 -16.20
N ALA A 180 6.30 16.89 -17.43
CA ALA A 180 5.35 17.96 -17.71
C ALA A 180 3.99 17.60 -17.06
N HIS A 181 3.45 18.53 -16.26
CA HIS A 181 2.14 18.37 -15.58
C HIS A 181 2.00 17.11 -14.72
N GLY A 182 3.12 16.55 -14.25
CA GLY A 182 3.10 15.35 -13.40
C GLY A 182 2.30 15.56 -12.12
N ARG A 183 1.43 14.60 -11.82
CA ARG A 183 0.59 14.58 -10.60
C ARG A 183 0.81 13.29 -9.83
N ILE A 184 0.93 13.41 -8.52
CA ILE A 184 1.12 12.29 -7.60
C ILE A 184 0.14 12.46 -6.46
N ALA A 185 -0.88 11.61 -6.41
CA ALA A 185 -1.75 11.54 -5.25
C ALA A 185 -1.05 10.78 -4.13
N VAL A 186 -1.32 11.20 -2.90
CA VAL A 186 -0.75 10.62 -1.69
C VAL A 186 -1.85 10.40 -0.65
N ILE A 187 -1.61 9.50 0.29
CA ILE A 187 -2.50 9.30 1.43
C ILE A 187 -1.69 8.89 2.66
N HIS A 188 -2.05 9.42 3.82
CA HIS A 188 -1.46 8.97 5.06
C HIS A 188 -1.94 7.55 5.42
N ALA A 189 -1.06 6.71 5.96
CA ALA A 189 -1.37 5.30 6.25
C ALA A 189 -2.51 5.13 7.26
N ALA A 190 -2.67 6.06 8.20
CA ALA A 190 -3.79 6.03 9.14
C ALA A 190 -5.13 6.28 8.43
N ASP A 191 -5.20 7.25 7.52
CA ASP A 191 -6.41 7.55 6.74
C ASP A 191 -6.77 6.39 5.80
N ALA A 192 -5.77 5.80 5.14
CA ALA A 192 -6.00 4.63 4.31
C ALA A 192 -6.56 3.44 5.12
N ALA A 193 -6.04 3.22 6.31
CA ALA A 193 -6.52 2.15 7.20
C ALA A 193 -7.93 2.44 7.74
N ALA A 194 -8.22 3.69 8.11
CA ALA A 194 -9.56 4.12 8.54
C ALA A 194 -10.59 3.93 7.41
N ALA A 195 -10.25 4.34 6.18
CA ALA A 195 -11.09 4.10 5.00
C ALA A 195 -11.42 2.62 4.83
N ILE A 196 -10.39 1.74 4.91
CA ILE A 196 -10.55 0.30 4.77
C ILE A 196 -11.48 -0.25 5.86
N ALA A 197 -11.32 0.14 7.11
CA ALA A 197 -12.16 -0.32 8.20
C ALA A 197 -13.62 0.12 8.01
N ILE A 198 -13.86 1.39 7.68
CA ILE A 198 -15.19 1.95 7.42
C ILE A 198 -15.85 1.27 6.21
N LEU A 199 -15.13 1.07 5.11
CA LEU A 199 -15.65 0.41 3.92
C LEU A 199 -16.03 -1.06 4.19
N CYS A 200 -15.38 -1.71 5.13
CA CYS A 200 -15.75 -3.05 5.58
C CYS A 200 -17.06 -3.10 6.38
N GLU A 201 -17.57 -1.99 6.86
CA GLU A 201 -18.84 -1.92 7.58
C GLU A 201 -20.06 -1.70 6.67
N GLN A 202 -19.82 -1.29 5.43
CA GLN A 202 -20.90 -0.90 4.51
C GLN A 202 -21.47 -2.08 3.73
N SER A 203 -22.78 -2.09 3.56
CA SER A 203 -23.50 -3.10 2.79
C SER A 203 -23.56 -2.76 1.28
N SER A 204 -22.44 -2.34 0.68
CA SER A 204 -22.40 -2.03 -0.76
C SER A 204 -22.02 -3.26 -1.58
N CYS A 205 -22.74 -3.49 -2.70
CA CYS A 205 -22.36 -4.50 -3.70
C CYS A 205 -21.13 -4.02 -4.47
N HIS A 206 -20.22 -4.92 -4.81
CA HIS A 206 -19.06 -4.76 -5.70
C HIS A 206 -18.66 -3.31 -6.00
N SER A 207 -17.77 -2.76 -5.21
CA SER A 207 -17.31 -1.38 -5.34
C SER A 207 -15.81 -1.34 -5.56
N LEU A 208 -15.36 -0.38 -6.38
CA LEU A 208 -13.96 -0.06 -6.55
C LEU A 208 -13.76 1.41 -6.17
N PHE A 209 -12.87 1.67 -5.22
CA PHE A 209 -12.53 3.02 -4.78
C PHE A 209 -11.02 3.28 -4.89
N GLU A 210 -10.66 4.48 -5.27
CA GLU A 210 -9.31 4.99 -5.14
C GLU A 210 -9.22 5.75 -3.81
N LEU A 211 -8.12 5.61 -3.08
CA LEU A 211 -7.94 6.29 -1.80
C LEU A 211 -6.82 7.30 -1.90
N THR A 212 -7.15 8.57 -1.69
CA THR A 212 -6.20 9.70 -1.67
C THR A 212 -6.46 10.57 -0.45
N ASP A 213 -5.59 11.55 -0.21
CA ASP A 213 -5.90 12.65 0.69
C ASP A 213 -6.96 13.60 0.06
N GLU A 214 -7.24 14.75 0.70
CA GLU A 214 -8.25 15.69 0.22
C GLU A 214 -8.00 16.20 -1.20
N ARG A 215 -6.71 16.22 -1.62
CA ARG A 215 -6.31 16.68 -2.95
C ARG A 215 -6.29 15.51 -3.94
N THR A 216 -7.46 15.08 -4.37
CA THR A 216 -7.64 13.90 -5.21
C THR A 216 -6.80 13.92 -6.50
N GLN A 217 -6.66 15.08 -7.13
CA GLN A 217 -5.83 15.25 -8.32
C GLN A 217 -4.31 15.14 -8.04
N GLY A 218 -3.92 15.06 -6.77
CA GLY A 218 -2.53 14.94 -6.34
C GLY A 218 -1.72 16.23 -6.44
N TYR A 219 -0.44 16.08 -6.20
CA TYR A 219 0.57 17.13 -6.09
C TYR A 219 1.60 17.03 -7.21
N SER A 220 2.18 18.15 -7.60
CA SER A 220 3.39 18.13 -8.41
C SER A 220 4.60 17.71 -7.57
N TRP A 221 5.68 17.30 -8.21
CA TRP A 221 6.94 17.02 -7.52
C TRP A 221 7.46 18.24 -6.76
N ASP A 222 7.28 19.45 -7.28
CA ASP A 222 7.73 20.67 -6.61
C ASP A 222 6.95 20.94 -5.32
N GLU A 223 5.64 20.68 -5.31
CA GLU A 223 4.82 20.77 -4.10
C GLU A 223 5.22 19.71 -3.07
N ILE A 224 5.45 18.45 -3.49
CA ILE A 224 5.90 17.38 -2.58
C ILE A 224 7.26 17.73 -1.95
N VAL A 225 8.21 18.15 -2.78
CA VAL A 225 9.56 18.51 -2.30
C VAL A 225 9.50 19.73 -1.39
N GLY A 226 8.78 20.79 -1.78
CA GLY A 226 8.63 22.01 -0.96
C GLY A 226 7.96 21.70 0.38
N THR A 227 6.95 20.84 0.44
CA THR A 227 6.33 20.40 1.69
C THR A 227 7.32 19.60 2.55
N ALA A 228 8.08 18.71 1.92
CA ALA A 228 9.10 17.92 2.63
C ALA A 228 10.25 18.80 3.16
N GLU A 229 10.69 19.81 2.39
CA GLU A 229 11.65 20.81 2.85
C GLU A 229 11.16 21.58 4.09
N THR A 230 9.89 21.96 4.09
CA THR A 230 9.26 22.64 5.24
C THR A 230 9.23 21.72 6.46
N ALA A 231 8.79 20.47 6.30
CA ALA A 231 8.75 19.48 7.38
C ALA A 231 10.15 19.15 7.93
N MET A 232 11.16 19.13 7.06
CA MET A 232 12.55 18.91 7.44
C MET A 232 13.20 20.17 8.02
N ASN A 233 12.61 21.35 7.80
CA ASN A 233 13.23 22.68 7.95
C ASN A 233 14.61 22.73 7.27
N SER A 234 14.70 22.25 6.06
CA SER A 234 15.92 22.13 5.27
C SER A 234 15.62 22.53 3.83
N LYS A 235 16.60 23.07 3.13
CA LYS A 235 16.52 23.37 1.72
C LYS A 235 17.44 22.44 0.95
N ALA A 236 17.03 22.06 -0.25
CA ALA A 236 17.83 21.22 -1.14
C ALA A 236 17.98 21.83 -2.53
N LEU A 237 19.11 21.56 -3.16
CA LEU A 237 19.27 21.80 -4.58
C LEU A 237 18.47 20.78 -5.37
N VAL A 238 17.37 21.22 -5.99
CA VAL A 238 16.52 20.35 -6.80
C VAL A 238 17.07 20.28 -8.22
N ILE A 239 17.54 19.11 -8.64
CA ILE A 239 18.09 18.87 -9.96
C ILE A 239 17.07 18.11 -10.80
N PRO A 240 16.51 18.74 -11.86
CA PRO A 240 15.55 18.08 -12.74
C PRO A 240 16.26 17.08 -13.67
N LEU A 241 15.85 15.82 -13.61
CA LEU A 241 16.40 14.74 -14.44
C LEU A 241 15.50 14.46 -15.66
N PRO A 242 16.03 14.56 -16.88
CA PRO A 242 15.32 14.13 -18.09
C PRO A 242 14.97 12.63 -18.04
N GLY A 243 13.83 12.25 -18.62
CA GLY A 243 13.35 10.86 -18.64
C GLY A 243 14.38 9.84 -19.15
N PRO A 244 15.15 10.10 -20.21
CA PRO A 244 16.23 9.19 -20.65
C PRO A 244 17.29 8.94 -19.57
N VAL A 245 17.67 9.97 -18.80
CA VAL A 245 18.65 9.82 -17.70
C VAL A 245 18.08 8.96 -16.58
N VAL A 246 16.81 9.16 -16.22
CA VAL A 246 16.11 8.33 -15.21
C VAL A 246 16.08 6.86 -15.67
N ARG A 247 15.77 6.59 -16.93
CA ARG A 247 15.77 5.23 -17.50
C ARG A 247 17.16 4.60 -17.52
N ALA A 248 18.18 5.34 -17.91
CA ALA A 248 19.57 4.85 -17.91
C ALA A 248 20.05 4.52 -16.49
N ALA A 249 19.78 5.38 -15.51
CA ALA A 249 20.11 5.15 -14.11
C ALA A 249 19.44 3.87 -13.58
N ALA A 250 18.17 3.63 -13.95
CA ALA A 250 17.45 2.42 -13.58
C ALA A 250 18.05 1.15 -14.20
N ALA A 251 18.48 1.21 -15.45
CA ALA A 251 19.16 0.08 -16.12
C ALA A 251 20.50 -0.25 -15.45
N VAL A 252 21.30 0.76 -15.13
CA VAL A 252 22.57 0.60 -14.41
C VAL A 252 22.33 0.02 -13.01
N SER A 253 21.34 0.54 -12.27
CA SER A 253 20.97 0.04 -10.95
C SER A 253 20.57 -1.45 -11.00
N LEU A 254 19.78 -1.85 -12.00
CA LEU A 254 19.39 -3.24 -12.19
C LEU A 254 20.60 -4.14 -12.52
N ALA A 255 21.50 -3.69 -13.41
CA ALA A 255 22.71 -4.44 -13.76
C ALA A 255 23.61 -4.64 -12.54
N ALA A 256 23.85 -3.59 -11.77
CA ALA A 256 24.64 -3.65 -10.54
C ALA A 256 24.00 -4.59 -9.49
N ALA A 257 22.67 -4.52 -9.32
CA ALA A 257 21.96 -5.41 -8.40
C ALA A 257 22.07 -6.89 -8.80
N LYS A 258 21.98 -7.18 -10.12
CA LYS A 258 22.18 -8.53 -10.64
C LYS A 258 23.60 -9.05 -10.36
N LEU A 259 24.61 -8.22 -10.64
CA LEU A 259 26.02 -8.57 -10.40
C LEU A 259 26.27 -8.85 -8.90
N LEU A 260 25.72 -8.00 -8.04
CA LEU A 260 25.89 -8.10 -6.57
C LEU A 260 24.89 -9.08 -5.92
N ARG A 261 24.05 -9.77 -6.70
CA ARG A 261 23.00 -10.69 -6.22
C ARG A 261 22.08 -10.05 -5.17
N ARG A 262 21.83 -8.74 -5.27
CA ARG A 262 20.95 -7.98 -4.37
C ARG A 262 19.57 -7.73 -5.01
N THR A 263 18.57 -7.43 -4.20
CA THR A 263 17.28 -6.95 -4.72
C THR A 263 17.43 -5.54 -5.25
N PRO A 264 17.10 -5.28 -6.53
CA PRO A 264 17.24 -3.94 -7.10
C PRO A 264 16.29 -2.96 -6.43
N MET A 265 16.80 -1.82 -6.02
CA MET A 265 16.00 -0.74 -5.43
C MET A 265 15.31 0.11 -6.50
N PHE A 266 15.99 0.32 -7.64
CA PHE A 266 15.51 1.13 -8.75
C PHE A 266 15.61 0.32 -10.06
N THR A 267 14.46 -0.01 -10.64
CA THR A 267 14.35 -0.85 -11.84
C THR A 267 13.80 -0.06 -13.01
N PRO A 268 14.00 -0.50 -14.28
CA PRO A 268 13.35 0.11 -15.43
C PRO A 268 11.83 0.18 -15.33
N GLU A 269 11.19 -0.81 -14.69
CA GLU A 269 9.75 -0.80 -14.39
C GLU A 269 9.41 0.33 -13.43
N LYS A 270 10.17 0.47 -12.34
CA LYS A 270 9.97 1.56 -11.38
C LYS A 270 10.22 2.94 -11.99
N ALA A 271 11.18 3.03 -12.93
CA ALA A 271 11.39 4.26 -13.69
C ALA A 271 10.18 4.62 -14.56
N ARG A 272 9.51 3.64 -15.19
CA ARG A 272 8.27 3.88 -15.96
C ARG A 272 7.15 4.40 -15.05
N GLU A 273 6.95 3.77 -13.86
CA GLU A 273 5.97 4.26 -12.89
C GLU A 273 6.27 5.70 -12.43
N ILE A 274 7.53 6.00 -12.11
CA ILE A 274 7.94 7.34 -11.66
C ILE A 274 7.80 8.39 -12.78
N LEU A 275 8.01 8.00 -14.03
CA LEU A 275 7.89 8.89 -15.20
C LEU A 275 6.46 8.99 -15.74
N HIS A 276 5.52 8.20 -15.22
CA HIS A 276 4.12 8.34 -15.59
C HIS A 276 3.56 9.66 -15.07
N ALA A 277 2.83 10.36 -15.93
CA ALA A 277 2.46 11.75 -15.66
C ALA A 277 1.26 11.87 -14.70
N ASP A 278 0.34 10.92 -14.70
CA ASP A 278 -0.94 11.07 -13.99
C ASP A 278 -1.20 9.94 -12.96
N TRP A 279 -0.74 10.19 -11.76
CA TRP A 279 -1.13 9.42 -10.57
C TRP A 279 -2.18 10.16 -9.72
N GLY A 280 -2.91 11.11 -10.31
CA GLY A 280 -4.08 11.72 -9.70
C GLY A 280 -5.29 10.79 -9.70
N SER A 281 -6.31 11.12 -8.93
CA SER A 281 -7.61 10.45 -8.90
C SER A 281 -8.73 11.43 -9.20
N LYS A 282 -9.92 10.90 -9.44
CA LYS A 282 -11.13 11.69 -9.65
C LYS A 282 -12.03 11.61 -8.42
N ALA A 283 -12.82 12.65 -8.19
CA ALA A 283 -13.72 12.71 -7.04
C ALA A 283 -14.74 11.55 -7.02
N GLU A 284 -15.25 11.17 -8.19
CA GLU A 284 -16.20 10.06 -8.36
C GLU A 284 -15.58 8.68 -8.09
N SER A 285 -14.26 8.56 -8.11
CA SER A 285 -13.56 7.31 -7.77
C SER A 285 -13.29 7.16 -6.27
N GLN A 286 -13.54 8.20 -5.48
CA GLN A 286 -13.37 8.17 -4.03
C GLN A 286 -14.58 7.57 -3.33
N PRO A 287 -14.44 7.04 -2.10
CA PRO A 287 -15.59 6.76 -1.25
C PRO A 287 -16.47 8.02 -1.08
N PRO A 288 -17.80 7.86 -0.97
CA PRO A 288 -18.68 8.99 -0.70
C PRO A 288 -18.22 9.78 0.54
N ARG A 289 -18.16 11.10 0.46
CA ARG A 289 -17.71 11.97 1.58
C ARG A 289 -18.58 11.87 2.84
N SER A 290 -19.83 11.45 2.69
CA SER A 290 -20.71 11.14 3.81
C SER A 290 -20.30 9.89 4.57
N LEU A 291 -19.53 9.00 3.94
CA LEU A 291 -19.06 7.75 4.51
C LEU A 291 -17.68 7.91 5.12
N TRP A 292 -16.76 8.49 4.36
CA TRP A 292 -15.38 8.68 4.77
C TRP A 292 -14.76 9.90 4.09
N ARG A 293 -13.85 10.54 4.80
CA ARG A 293 -12.96 11.58 4.27
C ARG A 293 -11.60 11.48 4.94
N PRO A 294 -10.50 11.79 4.23
CA PRO A 294 -9.19 11.87 4.84
C PRO A 294 -9.12 13.03 5.84
N GLU A 295 -8.38 12.82 6.93
CA GLU A 295 -8.21 13.82 7.99
C GLU A 295 -6.80 14.43 7.99
N ILE A 296 -5.82 13.72 7.43
CA ILE A 296 -4.41 14.08 7.49
C ILE A 296 -3.94 14.61 6.13
N GLY A 297 -3.82 15.92 6.02
CA GLY A 297 -3.25 16.56 4.82
C GLY A 297 -1.74 16.36 4.73
N LEU A 298 -1.18 16.56 3.52
CA LEU A 298 0.24 16.29 3.22
C LEU A 298 1.20 17.03 4.17
N ALA A 299 0.95 18.31 4.44
CA ALA A 299 1.85 19.12 5.29
C ALA A 299 1.94 18.57 6.72
N GLN A 300 0.78 18.32 7.36
CA GLN A 300 0.74 17.74 8.70
C GLN A 300 1.34 16.34 8.72
N GLY A 301 0.95 15.48 7.77
CA GLY A 301 1.43 14.10 7.71
C GLY A 301 2.93 14.00 7.47
N PHE A 302 3.54 14.93 6.70
CA PHE A 302 4.99 14.99 6.54
C PHE A 302 5.69 15.46 7.81
N CYS A 303 5.15 16.47 8.52
CA CYS A 303 5.69 16.91 9.82
C CYS A 303 5.70 15.75 10.83
N ASP A 304 4.58 15.05 10.98
CA ASP A 304 4.44 13.93 11.90
C ASP A 304 5.39 12.77 11.54
N THR A 305 5.50 12.48 10.24
CA THR A 305 6.38 11.43 9.72
C THR A 305 7.86 11.75 9.97
N VAL A 306 8.29 12.99 9.72
CA VAL A 306 9.66 13.45 9.96
C VAL A 306 9.99 13.44 11.45
N SER A 307 9.09 13.94 12.31
CA SER A 307 9.26 13.87 13.76
C SER A 307 9.48 12.43 14.20
N TRP A 308 8.61 11.53 13.76
CA TRP A 308 8.74 10.11 14.07
C TRP A 308 10.06 9.50 13.58
N TYR A 309 10.52 9.82 12.37
CA TYR A 309 11.80 9.33 11.84
C TYR A 309 12.98 9.81 12.67
N ARG A 310 12.94 11.03 13.18
CA ARG A 310 13.98 11.58 14.08
C ARG A 310 13.98 10.87 15.43
N ASP A 311 12.82 10.73 16.04
CA ASP A 311 12.64 10.06 17.33
C ASP A 311 13.11 8.60 17.31
N ARG A 312 13.02 7.95 16.15
CA ARG A 312 13.46 6.57 15.94
C ARG A 312 14.84 6.46 15.29
N HIS A 313 15.58 7.56 15.17
CA HIS A 313 16.91 7.62 14.58
C HIS A 313 16.99 7.09 13.13
N TRP A 314 15.88 7.18 12.37
CA TRP A 314 15.87 6.88 10.94
C TRP A 314 16.37 8.04 10.08
N LEU A 315 16.26 9.26 10.61
CA LEU A 315 16.91 10.47 10.13
C LEU A 315 17.81 11.00 11.23
N ALA A 316 18.90 11.71 10.86
CA ALA A 316 19.73 12.38 11.85
C ALA A 316 18.91 13.42 12.64
N ALA A 317 19.23 13.54 13.91
CA ALA A 317 18.81 14.69 14.70
C ALA A 317 19.37 15.96 14.05
N ARG A 318 18.68 17.10 14.24
CA ARG A 318 19.19 18.41 13.81
C ARG A 318 20.37 18.85 14.63
#